data_6ff9c298ad4f1f4153fa4c2517a808ec
#
_entry.id   6ff9c298ad4f1f4153fa4c2517a808ec
#
_cell.length_a   1.000
_cell.length_b   1.000
_cell.length_c   1.000
_cell.angle_alpha   90.00
_cell.angle_beta   90.00
_cell.angle_gamma   90.00
#
_symmetry.space_group_name_H-M   'P 1'
#
loop_
_entity.id
_entity.type
_entity.pdbx_description
1 polymer ?
#
loop_
_entity_poly.entity_id
_entity_poly.type
_entity_poly.pdbx_seq_one_letter_code
_entity_poly.pdbx_strand_id
1 'polypeptide(L)' 'MNNHEAQHLLEHWIEHNVSHSCSFRERAKQIEEISRQAATEVYQAADLMDQCTEMLKKAKDDLEVE' A
#
# COMPACT_ATOMS: atom_id res chain seq x y z
N MET A 1 3.84 -10.98 -20.88
CA MET A 1 3.86 -9.57 -20.46
C MET A 1 5.21 -8.97 -20.78
N ASN A 2 5.25 -7.83 -21.43
CA ASN A 2 6.51 -7.17 -21.70
C ASN A 2 6.87 -6.20 -20.57
N ASN A 3 8.07 -5.61 -20.63
CA ASN A 3 8.56 -4.72 -19.59
C ASN A 3 7.64 -3.49 -19.37
N HIS A 4 7.22 -2.88 -20.47
CA HIS A 4 6.34 -1.70 -20.41
C HIS A 4 5.02 -2.02 -19.70
N GLU A 5 4.41 -3.15 -20.04
CA GLU A 5 3.17 -3.60 -19.40
C GLU A 5 3.37 -3.89 -17.92
N ALA A 6 4.50 -4.51 -17.57
CA ALA A 6 4.82 -4.80 -16.17
C ALA A 6 4.99 -3.52 -15.37
N GLN A 7 5.69 -2.52 -15.89
CA GLN A 7 5.84 -1.23 -15.21
C GLN A 7 4.49 -0.56 -14.98
N HIS A 8 3.64 -0.59 -15.99
CA HIS A 8 2.31 0.02 -15.90
C HIS A 8 1.45 -0.67 -14.84
N LEU A 9 1.52 -2.00 -14.79
CA LEU A 9 0.81 -2.78 -13.80
C LEU A 9 1.28 -2.44 -12.38
N LEU A 10 2.59 -2.35 -12.18
CA LEU A 10 3.16 -2.02 -10.87
C LEU A 10 2.77 -0.60 -10.44
N GLU A 11 2.76 0.36 -11.34
CA GLU A 11 2.29 1.71 -11.05
C GLU A 11 0.85 1.71 -10.55
N HIS A 12 0.00 0.92 -11.19
CA HIS A 12 -1.40 0.80 -10.80
C HIS A 12 -1.52 0.23 -9.38
N TRP A 13 -0.78 -0.83 -9.09
CA TRP A 13 -0.79 -1.44 -7.76
C TRP A 13 -0.27 -0.49 -6.68
N ILE A 14 0.80 0.26 -6.99
CA ILE A 14 1.39 1.22 -6.06
C ILE A 14 0.35 2.30 -5.70
N GLU A 15 -0.27 2.89 -6.70
CA GLU A 15 -1.29 3.93 -6.48
C GLU A 15 -2.47 3.40 -5.66
N HIS A 16 -2.90 2.18 -5.97
CA HIS A 16 -4.01 1.54 -5.28
C HIS A 16 -3.66 1.29 -3.81
N ASN A 17 -2.46 0.79 -3.55
CA ASN A 17 -2.00 0.53 -2.18
C ASN A 17 -1.87 1.81 -1.37
N VAL A 18 -1.37 2.90 -1.96
CA VAL A 18 -1.26 4.19 -1.27
C VAL A 18 -2.66 4.68 -0.88
N SER A 19 -3.61 4.57 -1.77
CA SER A 19 -4.99 4.97 -1.51
C SER A 19 -5.60 4.15 -0.36
N HIS A 20 -5.40 2.84 -0.36
CA HIS A 20 -5.91 1.97 0.70
C HIS A 20 -5.23 2.25 2.04
N SER A 21 -3.92 2.48 2.04
CA SER A 21 -3.19 2.79 3.28
C SER A 21 -3.73 4.07 3.94
N CYS A 22 -3.97 5.11 3.16
CA CYS A 22 -4.59 6.34 3.64
C CYS A 22 -5.98 6.09 4.21
N SER A 23 -6.78 5.32 3.49
CA SER A 23 -8.15 5.00 3.89
C SER A 23 -8.16 4.20 5.19
N PHE A 24 -7.25 3.23 5.35
CA PHE A 24 -7.13 2.46 6.58
C PHE A 24 -6.87 3.37 7.78
N ARG A 25 -5.94 4.33 7.64
CA ARG A 25 -5.61 5.24 8.73
C ARG A 25 -6.76 6.17 9.09
N GLU A 26 -7.48 6.68 8.10
CA GLU A 26 -8.64 7.52 8.35
C GLU A 26 -9.75 6.76 9.09
N ARG A 27 -10.00 5.53 8.65
CA ARG A 27 -11.03 4.70 9.27
C ARG A 27 -10.61 4.21 10.66
N ALA A 28 -9.30 3.96 10.85
CA ALA A 28 -8.79 3.56 12.15
C ALA A 28 -9.12 4.61 13.22
N LYS A 29 -9.04 5.90 12.88
CA LYS A 29 -9.39 6.97 13.82
C LYS A 29 -10.84 6.85 14.28
N GLN A 30 -11.73 6.49 13.37
CA GLN A 30 -13.16 6.28 13.70
C GLN A 30 -13.36 5.02 14.54
N ILE A 31 -12.62 3.97 14.21
CA ILE A 31 -12.67 2.70 14.92
C ILE A 31 -12.19 2.85 16.37
N GLU A 32 -11.26 3.78 16.63
CA GLU A 32 -10.78 4.03 18.00
C GLU A 32 -11.91 4.29 18.99
N GLU A 33 -12.99 4.91 18.54
CA GLU A 33 -14.15 5.21 19.38
C GLU A 33 -14.90 3.95 19.80
N ILE A 34 -14.74 2.87 19.06
CA ILE A 34 -15.40 1.59 19.32
C ILE A 34 -14.43 0.62 20.03
N SER A 35 -13.20 0.53 19.52
CA SER A 35 -12.19 -0.39 20.04
C SER A 35 -10.79 0.13 19.70
N ARG A 36 -10.04 0.46 20.73
CA ARG A 36 -8.66 0.92 20.56
C ARG A 36 -7.77 -0.19 20.00
N GLN A 37 -8.02 -1.43 20.43
CA GLN A 37 -7.24 -2.56 19.94
C GLN A 37 -7.49 -2.81 18.45
N ALA A 38 -8.75 -2.78 18.03
CA ALA A 38 -9.08 -2.94 16.61
C ALA A 38 -8.45 -1.84 15.77
N ALA A 39 -8.49 -0.60 16.26
CA ALA A 39 -7.87 0.53 15.56
C ALA A 39 -6.36 0.33 15.42
N THR A 40 -5.68 -0.11 16.48
CA THR A 40 -4.24 -0.40 16.45
C THR A 40 -3.93 -1.43 15.37
N GLU A 41 -4.73 -2.47 15.27
CA GLU A 41 -4.53 -3.51 14.27
C GLU A 41 -4.72 -2.96 12.84
N VAL A 42 -5.67 -2.04 12.65
CA VAL A 42 -5.87 -1.40 11.34
C VAL A 42 -4.68 -0.48 11.00
N TYR A 43 -4.15 0.26 11.98
CA TYR A 43 -2.93 1.04 11.75
C TYR A 43 -1.76 0.15 11.36
N GLN A 44 -1.61 -1.01 12.01
CA GLN A 44 -0.57 -1.97 11.66
C GLN A 44 -0.76 -2.51 10.25
N ALA A 45 -2.01 -2.75 9.85
CA ALA A 45 -2.31 -3.17 8.48
C ALA A 45 -1.88 -2.11 7.47
N ALA A 46 -2.09 -0.82 7.80
CA ALA A 46 -1.64 0.28 6.94
C ALA A 46 -0.12 0.29 6.81
N ASP A 47 0.60 0.07 7.91
CA ASP A 47 2.07 0.00 7.89
C ASP A 47 2.55 -1.16 7.01
N LEU A 48 1.91 -2.31 7.09
CA LEU A 48 2.25 -3.46 6.24
C LEU A 48 1.95 -3.17 4.77
N MET A 49 0.86 -2.46 4.50
CA MET A 49 0.53 -2.03 3.15
C MET A 49 1.63 -1.10 2.60
N ASP A 50 2.13 -0.19 3.44
CA ASP A 50 3.22 0.72 3.03
C ASP A 50 4.49 -0.06 2.73
N GLN A 51 4.81 -1.09 3.50
CA GLN A 51 5.96 -1.95 3.25
C GLN A 51 5.80 -2.70 1.94
N CYS A 52 4.59 -3.21 1.68
CA CYS A 52 4.26 -3.86 0.42
C CYS A 52 4.49 -2.91 -0.75
N THR A 53 4.04 -1.67 -0.62
CA THR A 53 4.20 -0.64 -1.64
C THR A 53 5.68 -0.35 -1.91
N GLU A 54 6.52 -0.30 -0.87
CA GLU A 54 7.96 -0.08 -1.06
C GLU A 54 8.62 -1.21 -1.84
N MET A 55 8.18 -2.45 -1.63
CA MET A 55 8.68 -3.59 -2.41
C MET A 55 8.28 -3.49 -3.87
N LEU A 56 7.04 -3.05 -4.13
CA LEU A 56 6.57 -2.87 -5.51
C LEU A 56 7.33 -1.75 -6.22
N LYS A 57 7.69 -0.69 -5.50
CA LYS A 57 8.52 0.39 -6.05
C LYS A 57 9.90 -0.10 -6.45
N LYS A 58 10.51 -0.96 -5.62
CA LYS A 58 11.80 -1.57 -5.95
C LYS A 58 11.71 -2.43 -7.20
N ALA A 59 10.64 -3.22 -7.30
CA ALA A 59 10.42 -4.06 -8.50
C ALA A 59 10.29 -3.19 -9.75
N LYS A 60 9.56 -2.08 -9.63
CA LYS A 60 9.40 -1.15 -10.76
C LYS A 60 10.73 -0.54 -11.16
N ASP A 61 11.53 -0.11 -10.18
CA ASP A 61 12.86 0.45 -10.45
C ASP A 61 13.76 -0.55 -11.17
N ASP A 62 13.70 -1.83 -10.77
CA ASP A 62 14.48 -2.88 -11.42
C ASP A 62 14.08 -3.06 -12.88
N LEU A 63 12.81 -2.92 -13.20
CA LEU A 63 12.32 -3.00 -14.57
C LEU A 63 12.79 -1.81 -15.41
N GLU A 64 12.93 -0.65 -14.79
CA GLU A 64 13.35 0.57 -15.50
C GLU A 64 14.80 0.52 -15.95
N VAL A 65 15.67 -0.24 -15.27
CA VAL A 65 17.08 -0.36 -15.64
C VAL A 65 17.36 -1.48 -16.64
N GLU A 66 16.36 -2.26 -16.97
CA GLU A 66 16.46 -3.33 -17.96
C GLU A 66 15.97 -2.84 -19.33
#